data_9c1ab50f06ad25442552bafb27698ae1
#
_entry.id   9c1ab50f06ad25442552bafb27698ae1
#
_cell.length_a   1.000
_cell.length_b   1.000
_cell.length_c   1.000
_cell.angle_alpha   90.00
_cell.angle_beta   90.00
_cell.angle_gamma   90.00
#
_symmetry.space_group_name_H-M   'P 1'
#
loop_
_entity.id
_entity.type
_entity.pdbx_description
1 polymer ?
#
loop_
_entity_poly.entity_id
_entity_poly.type
_entity_poly.pdbx_seq_one_letter_code
_entity_poly.pdbx_strand_id
1 'polypeptide(L)'
;MTILLLLLGVAIISYIIWLSSTGISRASEMWGCGWSPGVRGATINAIASSLPELFTTVVFLVILGDSDGFVSGISTVAGSSVFNAFVIPGVMILTVFVKNRKSLKDHNRSLVLRDGLWLLTVQTLIYCIILTGLFSFWHGALLMIIYGLYIFMLYRNNKKSEEEDCHFTPETKRSLNTKFVLGIIGVGVGCFFLVEICVKLGNEFNLGVPIIALVIAAAATSVPDTFLSVRDARQGKTDDAISNAFGSNIFDLCIAIGLPLFIYGLLKGDIVLGESVVDSLSTIWLVLMGMTIISILVMYFSRTLNILQSIIFISFYFVFVGLVIFLEFPN
;
A
#
# COMPACT_ATOMS: atom_id res chain seq x y z
N MET A 1 -16.19 12.80 23.24
CA MET A 1 -17.31 12.25 22.42
C MET A 1 -17.00 12.37 20.92
N THR A 2 -16.55 13.52 20.46
CA THR A 2 -16.22 13.79 19.03
C THR A 2 -15.16 12.83 18.47
N ILE A 3 -14.04 12.64 19.16
CA ILE A 3 -12.94 11.75 18.74
C ILE A 3 -13.43 10.30 18.57
N LEU A 4 -14.21 9.78 19.52
CA LEU A 4 -14.73 8.41 19.44
C LEU A 4 -15.65 8.23 18.22
N LEU A 5 -16.47 9.23 17.91
CA LEU A 5 -17.34 9.21 16.71
C LEU A 5 -16.51 9.28 15.42
N LEU A 6 -15.43 10.06 15.38
CA LEU A 6 -14.53 10.13 14.24
C LEU A 6 -13.79 8.80 14.03
N LEU A 7 -13.28 8.18 15.09
CA LEU A 7 -12.65 6.85 15.00
C LEU A 7 -13.62 5.75 14.57
N LEU A 8 -14.87 5.80 15.04
CA LEU A 8 -15.92 4.91 14.54
C LEU A 8 -16.20 5.17 13.06
N GLY A 9 -16.20 6.43 12.64
CA GLY A 9 -16.32 6.82 11.23
C GLY A 9 -15.19 6.23 10.39
N VAL A 10 -13.94 6.29 10.85
CA VAL A 10 -12.80 5.63 10.17
C VAL A 10 -13.06 4.14 10.00
N ALA A 11 -13.51 3.45 11.05
CA ALA A 11 -13.77 2.00 10.98
C ALA A 11 -14.87 1.66 9.97
N ILE A 12 -15.97 2.42 9.95
CA ILE A 12 -17.07 2.24 9.01
C ILE A 12 -16.59 2.49 7.56
N ILE A 13 -15.85 3.57 7.34
CA ILE A 13 -15.35 3.91 6.01
C ILE A 13 -14.32 2.91 5.54
N SER A 14 -13.41 2.44 6.39
CA SER A 14 -12.46 1.36 6.07
C SER A 14 -13.20 0.08 5.64
N TYR A 15 -14.31 -0.24 6.30
CA TYR A 15 -15.16 -1.37 5.91
C TYR A 15 -15.81 -1.17 4.53
N ILE A 16 -16.28 0.05 4.24
CA ILE A 16 -16.85 0.39 2.91
C ILE A 16 -15.78 0.30 1.82
N ILE A 17 -14.58 0.84 2.07
CA ILE A 17 -13.44 0.76 1.16
C ILE A 17 -13.08 -0.71 0.91
N TRP A 18 -12.97 -1.53 1.95
CA TRP A 18 -12.70 -2.96 1.82
C TRP A 18 -13.76 -3.68 0.99
N LEU A 19 -15.05 -3.44 1.26
CA LEU A 19 -16.15 -4.05 0.52
C LEU A 19 -16.10 -3.68 -0.96
N SER A 20 -15.84 -2.41 -1.26
CA SER A 20 -15.71 -1.88 -2.62
C SER A 20 -14.49 -2.46 -3.34
N SER A 21 -13.33 -2.52 -2.69
CA SER A 21 -12.10 -3.12 -3.21
C SER A 21 -12.24 -4.63 -3.45
N THR A 22 -13.07 -5.34 -2.67
CA THR A 22 -13.37 -6.75 -2.92
C THR A 22 -14.04 -6.96 -4.28
N GLY A 23 -14.90 -6.03 -4.71
CA GLY A 23 -15.51 -6.04 -6.04
C GLY A 23 -14.47 -5.87 -7.15
N ILE A 24 -13.53 -4.96 -6.97
CA ILE A 24 -12.42 -4.70 -7.89
C ILE A 24 -11.51 -5.93 -7.98
N SER A 25 -11.08 -6.48 -6.85
CA SER A 25 -10.20 -7.65 -6.79
C SER A 25 -10.79 -8.88 -7.47
N ARG A 26 -12.08 -9.14 -7.32
CA ARG A 26 -12.74 -10.25 -8.03
C ARG A 26 -12.78 -10.06 -9.56
N ALA A 27 -12.93 -8.84 -10.02
CA ALA A 27 -12.87 -8.54 -11.45
C ALA A 27 -11.43 -8.65 -11.98
N SER A 28 -10.45 -8.21 -11.20
CA SER A 28 -9.04 -8.29 -11.56
C SER A 28 -8.53 -9.74 -11.64
N GLU A 29 -9.04 -10.64 -10.81
CA GLU A 29 -8.75 -12.07 -10.88
C GLU A 29 -9.11 -12.67 -12.26
N MET A 30 -10.19 -12.20 -12.88
CA MET A 30 -10.55 -12.60 -14.23
C MET A 30 -9.49 -12.19 -15.27
N TRP A 31 -8.91 -11.01 -15.09
CA TRP A 31 -7.86 -10.51 -16.02
C TRP A 31 -6.51 -11.14 -15.77
N GLY A 32 -6.21 -11.52 -14.53
CA GLY A 32 -4.99 -12.22 -14.13
C GLY A 32 -5.03 -13.73 -14.26
N CYS A 33 -6.12 -14.28 -14.79
CA CYS A 33 -6.25 -15.71 -14.98
C CYS A 33 -5.17 -16.25 -15.95
N GLY A 34 -4.53 -17.35 -15.58
CA GLY A 34 -3.42 -17.95 -16.33
C GLY A 34 -2.05 -17.28 -16.12
N TRP A 35 -1.94 -16.27 -15.26
CA TRP A 35 -0.66 -15.72 -14.86
C TRP A 35 -0.02 -16.53 -13.73
N SER A 36 1.32 -16.61 -13.75
CA SER A 36 2.03 -17.35 -12.70
C SER A 36 1.83 -16.73 -11.34
N PRO A 37 1.78 -17.53 -10.25
CA PRO A 37 1.81 -17.05 -8.89
C PRO A 37 3.01 -16.11 -8.66
N GLY A 38 2.81 -15.08 -7.83
CA GLY A 38 3.79 -14.03 -7.60
C GLY A 38 3.83 -12.95 -8.67
N VAL A 39 3.60 -13.23 -9.97
CA VAL A 39 3.40 -12.19 -10.98
C VAL A 39 1.99 -11.61 -10.83
N ARG A 40 0.99 -12.46 -10.68
CA ARG A 40 -0.40 -12.03 -10.43
C ARG A 40 -0.52 -11.22 -9.14
N GLY A 41 0.10 -11.68 -8.05
CA GLY A 41 0.14 -10.97 -6.77
C GLY A 41 0.76 -9.60 -6.89
N ALA A 42 1.96 -9.51 -7.48
CA ALA A 42 2.72 -8.27 -7.63
C ALA A 42 2.16 -7.28 -8.66
N THR A 43 1.15 -7.67 -9.44
CA THR A 43 0.58 -6.83 -10.51
C THR A 43 -0.92 -6.60 -10.29
N ILE A 44 -1.75 -7.45 -10.86
CA ILE A 44 -3.21 -7.24 -10.90
C ILE A 44 -3.81 -7.18 -9.50
N ASN A 45 -3.37 -8.05 -8.58
CA ASN A 45 -3.85 -8.04 -7.21
C ASN A 45 -3.40 -6.77 -6.50
N ALA A 46 -2.12 -6.42 -6.60
CA ALA A 46 -1.55 -5.21 -6.02
C ALA A 46 -2.26 -3.94 -6.52
N ILE A 47 -2.41 -3.77 -7.83
CA ILE A 47 -3.14 -2.64 -8.42
C ILE A 47 -4.57 -2.56 -7.87
N ALA A 48 -5.28 -3.69 -7.83
CA ALA A 48 -6.67 -3.73 -7.43
C ALA A 48 -6.90 -3.39 -5.95
N SER A 49 -5.97 -3.77 -5.08
CA SER A 49 -6.06 -3.54 -3.63
C SER A 49 -5.51 -2.18 -3.21
N SER A 50 -4.56 -1.59 -3.97
CA SER A 50 -3.93 -0.29 -3.67
C SER A 50 -4.60 0.92 -4.34
N LEU A 51 -5.74 0.75 -4.99
CA LEU A 51 -6.52 1.90 -5.47
C LEU A 51 -6.93 2.89 -4.36
N PRO A 52 -7.23 2.46 -3.12
CA PRO A 52 -7.53 3.39 -2.04
C PRO A 52 -6.38 4.35 -1.75
N GLU A 53 -5.13 3.93 -1.79
CA GLU A 53 -3.94 4.77 -1.58
C GLU A 53 -3.85 5.86 -2.65
N LEU A 54 -4.05 5.49 -3.91
CA LEU A 54 -4.08 6.42 -5.03
C LEU A 54 -5.19 7.46 -4.85
N PHE A 55 -6.43 7.02 -4.59
CA PHE A 55 -7.56 7.95 -4.41
C PHE A 55 -7.36 8.84 -3.19
N THR A 56 -6.84 8.32 -2.08
CA THR A 56 -6.58 9.09 -0.86
C THR A 56 -5.54 10.17 -1.11
N THR A 57 -4.44 9.86 -1.83
CA THR A 57 -3.42 10.85 -2.22
C THR A 57 -4.01 11.95 -3.10
N VAL A 58 -4.82 11.59 -4.11
CA VAL A 58 -5.52 12.55 -4.96
C VAL A 58 -6.46 13.44 -4.14
N VAL A 59 -7.24 12.85 -3.23
CA VAL A 59 -8.21 13.59 -2.41
C VAL A 59 -7.52 14.52 -1.43
N PHE A 60 -6.43 14.12 -0.78
CA PHE A 60 -5.63 15.01 0.06
C PHE A 60 -5.13 16.21 -0.73
N LEU A 61 -4.60 15.97 -1.93
CA LEU A 61 -4.09 17.03 -2.80
C LEU A 61 -5.20 17.98 -3.26
N VAL A 62 -6.43 17.48 -3.48
CA VAL A 62 -7.59 18.30 -3.88
C VAL A 62 -8.15 19.10 -2.70
N ILE A 63 -8.23 18.50 -1.49
CA ILE A 63 -8.87 19.13 -0.31
C ILE A 63 -7.92 20.13 0.36
N LEU A 64 -6.68 19.74 0.61
CA LEU A 64 -5.71 20.58 1.32
C LEU A 64 -4.92 21.48 0.36
N GLY A 65 -4.79 21.05 -0.91
CA GLY A 65 -4.02 21.76 -1.93
C GLY A 65 -2.50 21.72 -1.69
N ASP A 66 -1.77 22.18 -2.68
CA ASP A 66 -0.33 22.46 -2.66
C ASP A 66 0.55 21.45 -1.86
N SER A 67 1.47 21.96 -1.05
CA SER A 67 2.43 21.17 -0.28
C SER A 67 1.76 20.31 0.80
N ASP A 68 0.78 20.83 1.53
CA ASP A 68 0.17 20.13 2.67
C ASP A 68 -0.64 18.90 2.23
N GLY A 69 -1.37 19.04 1.13
CA GLY A 69 -2.10 17.93 0.53
C GLY A 69 -1.16 16.87 -0.01
N PHE A 70 -0.10 17.28 -0.69
CA PHE A 70 0.89 16.35 -1.23
C PHE A 70 1.67 15.61 -0.13
N VAL A 71 2.10 16.33 0.92
CA VAL A 71 2.80 15.73 2.08
C VAL A 71 1.89 14.74 2.80
N SER A 72 0.60 15.06 2.99
CA SER A 72 -0.37 14.13 3.58
C SER A 72 -0.59 12.88 2.73
N GLY A 73 -0.63 13.03 1.41
CA GLY A 73 -0.69 11.92 0.47
C GLY A 73 0.56 11.02 0.53
N ILE A 74 1.76 11.59 0.48
CA ILE A 74 3.04 10.86 0.63
C ILE A 74 3.09 10.16 1.99
N SER A 75 2.64 10.81 3.06
CA SER A 75 2.59 10.23 4.40
C SER A 75 1.65 9.02 4.47
N THR A 76 0.49 9.07 3.82
CA THR A 76 -0.40 7.91 3.69
C THR A 76 0.33 6.74 3.03
N VAL A 77 1.00 6.99 1.91
CA VAL A 77 1.75 5.95 1.18
C VAL A 77 2.93 5.41 2.00
N ALA A 78 3.66 6.26 2.71
CA ALA A 78 4.74 5.84 3.60
C ALA A 78 4.22 4.93 4.72
N GLY A 79 3.13 5.32 5.36
CA GLY A 79 2.48 4.52 6.40
C GLY A 79 1.93 3.19 5.88
N SER A 80 1.29 3.19 4.69
CA SER A 80 0.85 1.98 3.99
C SER A 80 2.03 1.06 3.70
N SER A 81 3.17 1.60 3.25
CA SER A 81 4.37 0.80 2.98
C SER A 81 4.88 0.07 4.23
N VAL A 82 4.87 0.71 5.40
CA VAL A 82 5.21 0.03 6.67
C VAL A 82 4.15 -0.99 7.05
N PHE A 83 2.87 -0.63 6.91
CA PHE A 83 1.76 -1.52 7.21
C PHE A 83 1.84 -2.80 6.36
N ASN A 84 2.03 -2.65 5.05
CA ASN A 84 2.12 -3.76 4.10
C ASN A 84 3.38 -4.61 4.33
N ALA A 85 4.52 -4.00 4.73
CA ALA A 85 5.75 -4.71 5.01
C ALA A 85 5.72 -5.51 6.32
N PHE A 86 4.86 -5.13 7.30
CA PHE A 86 4.87 -5.70 8.64
C PHE A 86 3.52 -6.29 9.06
N VAL A 87 2.44 -5.53 8.97
CA VAL A 87 1.13 -6.01 9.44
C VAL A 87 0.61 -7.12 8.55
N ILE A 88 0.70 -6.98 7.23
CA ILE A 88 0.21 -7.99 6.28
C ILE A 88 0.93 -9.33 6.50
N PRO A 89 2.27 -9.43 6.45
CA PRO A 89 2.96 -10.69 6.73
C PRO A 89 2.64 -11.24 8.12
N GLY A 90 2.60 -10.39 9.14
CA GLY A 90 2.27 -10.79 10.51
C GLY A 90 0.89 -11.43 10.61
N VAL A 91 -0.14 -10.77 10.09
CA VAL A 91 -1.53 -11.28 10.12
C VAL A 91 -1.70 -12.50 9.23
N MET A 92 -1.05 -12.54 8.06
CA MET A 92 -1.04 -13.68 7.15
C MET A 92 -0.49 -14.94 7.84
N ILE A 93 0.70 -14.85 8.46
CA ILE A 93 1.34 -15.96 9.18
C ILE A 93 0.46 -16.42 10.35
N LEU A 94 -0.04 -15.48 11.17
CA LEU A 94 -0.91 -15.77 12.31
C LEU A 94 -2.16 -16.52 11.87
N THR A 95 -2.79 -16.06 10.81
CA THR A 95 -4.05 -16.62 10.32
C THR A 95 -3.88 -18.05 9.80
N VAL A 96 -2.80 -18.32 9.06
CA VAL A 96 -2.50 -19.67 8.57
C VAL A 96 -2.13 -20.59 9.74
N PHE A 97 -1.37 -20.08 10.71
CA PHE A 97 -1.02 -20.84 11.92
C PHE A 97 -2.25 -21.22 12.74
N VAL A 98 -3.15 -20.26 12.99
CA VAL A 98 -4.38 -20.53 13.76
C VAL A 98 -5.27 -21.55 13.07
N LYS A 99 -5.41 -21.46 11.73
CA LYS A 99 -6.26 -22.36 10.95
C LYS A 99 -5.69 -23.78 10.87
N ASN A 100 -4.40 -23.91 10.59
CA ASN A 100 -3.79 -25.18 10.20
C ASN A 100 -2.83 -25.73 11.26
N ARG A 101 -2.52 -24.99 12.32
CA ARG A 101 -1.45 -25.30 13.30
C ARG A 101 -0.09 -25.56 12.63
N LYS A 102 0.13 -25.00 11.44
CA LYS A 102 1.34 -25.20 10.64
C LYS A 102 1.96 -23.85 10.30
N SER A 103 3.28 -23.84 10.26
CA SER A 103 4.03 -22.69 9.74
C SER A 103 3.83 -22.56 8.24
N LEU A 104 3.91 -21.33 7.72
CA LEU A 104 4.01 -21.09 6.29
C LEU A 104 5.37 -21.63 5.82
N LYS A 105 5.33 -22.66 5.00
CA LYS A 105 6.51 -23.29 4.37
C LYS A 105 6.53 -22.93 2.89
N ASP A 106 7.71 -23.08 2.31
CA ASP A 106 7.91 -23.09 0.86
C ASP A 106 7.54 -21.77 0.14
N HIS A 107 7.76 -20.62 0.79
CA HIS A 107 7.71 -19.35 0.08
C HIS A 107 8.96 -19.17 -0.80
N ASN A 108 8.77 -18.58 -1.98
CA ASN A 108 9.84 -18.36 -2.94
C ASN A 108 10.68 -17.14 -2.57
N ARG A 109 11.87 -17.39 -1.98
CA ARG A 109 12.82 -16.33 -1.58
C ARG A 109 13.27 -15.44 -2.73
N SER A 110 13.30 -16.00 -3.96
CA SER A 110 13.67 -15.24 -5.14
C SER A 110 12.65 -14.12 -5.43
N LEU A 111 11.35 -14.35 -5.14
CA LEU A 111 10.32 -13.33 -5.25
C LEU A 111 10.51 -12.23 -4.21
N VAL A 112 10.78 -12.61 -2.95
CA VAL A 112 11.04 -11.65 -1.88
C VAL A 112 12.22 -10.74 -2.21
N LEU A 113 13.31 -11.31 -2.72
CA LEU A 113 14.50 -10.55 -3.09
C LEU A 113 14.24 -9.66 -4.32
N ARG A 114 13.58 -10.20 -5.35
CA ARG A 114 13.24 -9.46 -6.56
C ARG A 114 12.39 -8.22 -6.24
N ASP A 115 11.25 -8.43 -5.59
CA ASP A 115 10.28 -7.37 -5.33
C ASP A 115 10.81 -6.42 -4.24
N GLY A 116 11.53 -6.95 -3.25
CA GLY A 116 12.18 -6.16 -2.20
C GLY A 116 13.28 -5.23 -2.74
N LEU A 117 14.09 -5.68 -3.69
CA LEU A 117 15.12 -4.83 -4.32
C LEU A 117 14.47 -3.73 -5.18
N TRP A 118 13.42 -4.04 -5.93
CA TRP A 118 12.67 -3.02 -6.66
C TRP A 118 12.08 -1.98 -5.70
N LEU A 119 11.47 -2.42 -4.61
CA LEU A 119 10.91 -1.54 -3.59
C LEU A 119 11.98 -0.61 -3.00
N LEU A 120 13.13 -1.15 -2.59
CA LEU A 120 14.25 -0.34 -2.07
C LEU A 120 14.80 0.64 -3.11
N THR A 121 14.85 0.25 -4.39
CA THR A 121 15.27 1.16 -5.47
C THR A 121 14.33 2.35 -5.58
N VAL A 122 13.03 2.10 -5.57
CA VAL A 122 12.01 3.18 -5.64
C VAL A 122 12.05 4.06 -4.39
N GLN A 123 12.17 3.46 -3.20
CA GLN A 123 12.30 4.22 -1.93
C GLN A 123 13.54 5.11 -1.93
N THR A 124 14.69 4.60 -2.42
CA THR A 124 15.91 5.39 -2.53
C THR A 124 15.76 6.55 -3.49
N LEU A 125 15.11 6.34 -4.63
CA LEU A 125 14.84 7.41 -5.59
C LEU A 125 13.96 8.51 -4.97
N ILE A 126 12.86 8.13 -4.32
CA ILE A 126 11.96 9.10 -3.68
C ILE A 126 12.70 9.83 -2.54
N TYR A 127 13.54 9.13 -1.77
CA TYR A 127 14.39 9.78 -0.76
C TYR A 127 15.30 10.86 -1.37
N CYS A 128 15.94 10.57 -2.50
CA CYS A 128 16.74 11.57 -3.21
C CYS A 128 15.90 12.77 -3.68
N ILE A 129 14.67 12.53 -4.12
CA ILE A 129 13.75 13.61 -4.50
C ILE A 129 13.35 14.45 -3.27
N ILE A 130 13.01 13.82 -2.14
CA ILE A 130 12.68 14.49 -0.88
C ILE A 130 13.81 15.45 -0.47
N LEU A 131 15.07 15.02 -0.54
CA LEU A 131 16.22 15.84 -0.17
C LEU A 131 16.38 17.09 -1.04
N THR A 132 15.84 17.13 -2.25
CA THR A 132 15.84 18.34 -3.08
C THR A 132 14.81 19.38 -2.63
N GLY A 133 13.81 18.96 -1.84
CA GLY A 133 12.65 19.79 -1.47
C GLY A 133 11.74 20.16 -2.65
N LEU A 134 12.04 19.68 -3.87
CA LEU A 134 11.33 20.04 -5.10
C LEU A 134 10.65 18.82 -5.70
N PHE A 135 9.35 18.90 -5.92
CA PHE A 135 8.56 17.88 -6.59
C PHE A 135 7.94 18.45 -7.87
N SER A 136 8.42 18.00 -9.01
CA SER A 136 7.95 18.41 -10.32
C SER A 136 7.24 17.26 -11.06
N PHE A 137 6.49 17.59 -12.12
CA PHE A 137 5.83 16.58 -12.95
C PHE A 137 6.81 15.53 -13.54
N TRP A 138 8.08 15.91 -13.77
CA TRP A 138 9.10 14.98 -14.23
C TRP A 138 9.39 13.86 -13.23
N HIS A 139 9.37 14.15 -11.94
CA HIS A 139 9.52 13.13 -10.89
C HIS A 139 8.33 12.16 -10.91
N GLY A 140 7.11 12.68 -11.10
CA GLY A 140 5.91 11.85 -11.29
C GLY A 140 6.02 10.95 -12.53
N ALA A 141 6.42 11.51 -13.67
CA ALA A 141 6.64 10.76 -14.90
C ALA A 141 7.72 9.66 -14.73
N LEU A 142 8.82 9.97 -14.06
CA LEU A 142 9.90 9.03 -13.79
C LEU A 142 9.41 7.84 -12.94
N LEU A 143 8.66 8.11 -11.87
CA LEU A 143 8.09 7.06 -11.02
C LEU A 143 7.14 6.14 -11.82
N MET A 144 6.27 6.71 -12.66
CA MET A 144 5.37 5.94 -13.52
C MET A 144 6.13 5.08 -14.54
N ILE A 145 7.22 5.61 -15.12
CA ILE A 145 8.09 4.85 -16.05
C ILE A 145 8.74 3.68 -15.30
N ILE A 146 9.24 3.89 -14.09
CA ILE A 146 9.85 2.81 -13.28
C ILE A 146 8.83 1.72 -12.98
N TYR A 147 7.59 2.07 -12.66
CA TYR A 147 6.53 1.08 -12.51
C TYR A 147 6.27 0.30 -13.79
N GLY A 148 6.23 0.99 -14.93
CA GLY A 148 6.11 0.35 -16.24
C GLY A 148 7.23 -0.65 -16.53
N LEU A 149 8.48 -0.30 -16.18
CA LEU A 149 9.63 -1.21 -16.30
C LEU A 149 9.51 -2.41 -15.35
N TYR A 150 9.05 -2.21 -14.12
CA TYR A 150 8.79 -3.30 -13.18
C TYR A 150 7.76 -4.29 -13.72
N ILE A 151 6.60 -3.79 -14.19
CA ILE A 151 5.56 -4.62 -14.81
C ILE A 151 6.08 -5.35 -16.06
N PHE A 152 6.82 -4.65 -16.92
CA PHE A 152 7.43 -5.25 -18.13
C PHE A 152 8.37 -6.40 -17.76
N MET A 153 9.23 -6.22 -16.74
CA MET A 153 10.12 -7.28 -16.27
C MET A 153 9.33 -8.48 -15.75
N LEU A 154 8.28 -8.24 -14.95
CA LEU A 154 7.42 -9.29 -14.43
C LEU A 154 6.74 -10.07 -15.57
N TYR A 155 6.18 -9.35 -16.53
CA TYR A 155 5.51 -9.96 -17.69
C TYR A 155 6.46 -10.81 -18.54
N ARG A 156 7.67 -10.31 -18.82
CA ARG A 156 8.69 -11.05 -19.57
C ARG A 156 9.09 -12.37 -18.90
N ASN A 157 9.12 -12.39 -17.58
CA ASN A 157 9.48 -13.56 -16.78
C ASN A 157 8.27 -14.45 -16.40
N ASN A 158 7.08 -14.07 -16.88
CA ASN A 158 5.84 -14.80 -16.58
C ASN A 158 5.81 -16.14 -17.31
N LYS A 159 5.94 -17.24 -16.55
CA LYS A 159 5.65 -18.58 -17.06
C LYS A 159 4.14 -18.80 -16.87
N LYS A 160 3.42 -19.03 -17.96
CA LYS A 160 1.99 -19.32 -17.89
C LYS A 160 1.74 -20.50 -16.96
N SER A 161 0.76 -20.37 -16.08
CA SER A 161 0.25 -21.49 -15.29
C SER A 161 -0.70 -22.31 -16.15
N GLU A 162 -0.41 -23.59 -16.34
CA GLU A 162 -1.22 -24.51 -17.16
C GLU A 162 -2.49 -24.98 -16.45
N GLU A 163 -2.68 -24.67 -15.16
CA GLU A 163 -3.66 -25.31 -14.30
C GLU A 163 -4.94 -24.48 -13.99
N GLU A 164 -5.07 -23.26 -14.46
CA GLU A 164 -6.29 -22.48 -14.19
C GLU A 164 -7.23 -22.48 -15.39
N ASP A 165 -8.42 -23.12 -15.20
CA ASP A 165 -9.55 -23.01 -16.13
C ASP A 165 -10.09 -21.56 -16.15
N CYS A 166 -9.71 -20.82 -17.18
CA CYS A 166 -10.07 -19.41 -17.37
C CYS A 166 -11.42 -19.22 -18.10
N HIS A 167 -12.35 -20.15 -17.92
CA HIS A 167 -13.66 -20.09 -18.56
C HIS A 167 -14.67 -19.28 -17.73
N PHE A 168 -14.87 -18.02 -18.12
CA PHE A 168 -15.91 -17.15 -17.56
C PHE A 168 -17.07 -17.02 -18.55
N THR A 169 -18.28 -17.26 -18.08
CA THR A 169 -19.49 -17.03 -18.90
C THR A 169 -19.70 -15.54 -19.18
N PRO A 170 -20.37 -15.16 -20.28
CA PRO A 170 -20.65 -13.74 -20.58
C PRO A 170 -21.39 -13.03 -19.46
N GLU A 171 -22.32 -13.70 -18.75
CA GLU A 171 -23.06 -13.17 -17.62
C GLU A 171 -22.14 -12.89 -16.43
N THR A 172 -21.21 -13.82 -16.14
CA THR A 172 -20.19 -13.64 -15.09
C THR A 172 -19.31 -12.45 -15.41
N LYS A 173 -18.82 -12.31 -16.66
CA LYS A 173 -18.00 -11.17 -17.10
C LYS A 173 -18.74 -9.84 -16.92
N ARG A 174 -20.02 -9.76 -17.32
CA ARG A 174 -20.84 -8.56 -17.15
C ARG A 174 -21.01 -8.21 -15.66
N SER A 175 -21.32 -9.19 -14.82
CA SER A 175 -21.43 -8.99 -13.37
C SER A 175 -20.14 -8.49 -12.73
N LEU A 176 -18.98 -9.06 -13.11
CA LEU A 176 -17.67 -8.66 -12.60
C LEU A 176 -17.30 -7.24 -13.04
N ASN A 177 -17.55 -6.88 -14.31
CA ASN A 177 -17.32 -5.53 -14.79
C ASN A 177 -18.18 -4.49 -14.07
N THR A 178 -19.45 -4.79 -13.78
CA THR A 178 -20.31 -3.93 -12.99
C THR A 178 -19.77 -3.75 -11.57
N LYS A 179 -19.34 -4.84 -10.91
CA LYS A 179 -18.70 -4.79 -9.58
C LYS A 179 -17.42 -3.99 -9.58
N PHE A 180 -16.64 -4.04 -10.66
CA PHE A 180 -15.43 -3.24 -10.84
C PHE A 180 -15.75 -1.73 -10.84
N VAL A 181 -16.70 -1.31 -11.69
CA VAL A 181 -17.09 0.10 -11.78
C VAL A 181 -17.68 0.61 -10.46
N LEU A 182 -18.61 -0.15 -9.85
CA LEU A 182 -19.18 0.21 -8.56
C LEU A 182 -18.12 0.21 -7.44
N GLY A 183 -17.16 -0.70 -7.52
CA GLY A 183 -16.02 -0.74 -6.61
C GLY A 183 -15.16 0.51 -6.69
N ILE A 184 -14.80 0.96 -7.89
CA ILE A 184 -14.03 2.21 -8.09
C ILE A 184 -14.77 3.40 -7.50
N ILE A 185 -16.07 3.54 -7.79
CA ILE A 185 -16.88 4.63 -7.25
C ILE A 185 -16.94 4.56 -5.72
N GLY A 186 -17.15 3.37 -5.17
CA GLY A 186 -17.23 3.17 -3.71
C GLY A 186 -15.90 3.46 -3.00
N VAL A 187 -14.75 3.06 -3.60
CA VAL A 187 -13.42 3.42 -3.08
C VAL A 187 -13.22 4.93 -3.13
N GLY A 188 -13.50 5.58 -4.26
CA GLY A 188 -13.33 7.04 -4.39
C GLY A 188 -14.15 7.83 -3.37
N VAL A 189 -15.44 7.47 -3.19
CA VAL A 189 -16.31 8.09 -2.18
C VAL A 189 -15.81 7.78 -0.76
N GLY A 190 -15.41 6.54 -0.49
CA GLY A 190 -14.85 6.15 0.81
C GLY A 190 -13.59 6.94 1.15
N CYS A 191 -12.65 7.07 0.22
CA CYS A 191 -11.42 7.85 0.41
C CYS A 191 -11.69 9.34 0.63
N PHE A 192 -12.69 9.91 -0.04
CA PHE A 192 -13.10 11.30 0.20
C PHE A 192 -13.52 11.50 1.68
N PHE A 193 -14.41 10.68 2.20
CA PHE A 193 -14.84 10.78 3.59
C PHE A 193 -13.73 10.41 4.59
N LEU A 194 -12.83 9.48 4.22
CA LEU A 194 -11.67 9.15 5.05
C LEU A 194 -10.76 10.36 5.25
N VAL A 195 -10.44 11.07 4.17
CA VAL A 195 -9.60 12.29 4.22
C VAL A 195 -10.27 13.39 5.04
N GLU A 196 -11.57 13.62 4.85
CA GLU A 196 -12.36 14.57 5.65
C GLU A 196 -12.26 14.26 7.15
N ILE A 197 -12.35 12.98 7.53
CA ILE A 197 -12.22 12.56 8.93
C ILE A 197 -10.78 12.75 9.41
N CYS A 198 -9.77 12.43 8.60
CA CYS A 198 -8.35 12.62 8.96
C CYS A 198 -8.04 14.10 9.24
N VAL A 199 -8.55 15.02 8.42
CA VAL A 199 -8.40 16.47 8.64
C VAL A 199 -9.06 16.88 9.98
N LYS A 200 -10.26 16.38 10.27
CA LYS A 200 -10.94 16.66 11.56
C LYS A 200 -10.19 16.07 12.75
N LEU A 201 -9.64 14.86 12.62
CA LEU A 201 -8.83 14.23 13.67
C LEU A 201 -7.54 15.02 13.91
N GLY A 202 -6.88 15.52 12.88
CA GLY A 202 -5.72 16.41 12.99
C GLY A 202 -6.05 17.63 13.87
N ASN A 203 -7.16 18.28 13.60
CA ASN A 203 -7.62 19.44 14.38
C ASN A 203 -7.98 19.08 15.83
N GLU A 204 -8.66 17.96 16.07
CA GLU A 204 -9.06 17.51 17.42
C GLU A 204 -7.87 17.08 18.30
N PHE A 205 -6.85 16.48 17.68
CA PHE A 205 -5.62 16.06 18.37
C PHE A 205 -4.55 17.14 18.43
N ASN A 206 -4.72 18.28 17.74
CA ASN A 206 -3.70 19.31 17.50
C ASN A 206 -2.43 18.71 16.85
N LEU A 207 -2.61 17.77 15.93
CA LEU A 207 -1.55 17.13 15.18
C LEU A 207 -1.61 17.55 13.71
N GLY A 208 -0.44 17.60 13.07
CA GLY A 208 -0.37 17.77 11.60
C GLY A 208 -1.15 16.67 10.88
N VAL A 209 -1.91 17.05 9.86
CA VAL A 209 -2.67 16.08 9.04
C VAL A 209 -1.78 14.98 8.45
N PRO A 210 -0.50 15.26 8.04
CA PRO A 210 0.41 14.21 7.57
C PRO A 210 0.62 13.05 8.56
N ILE A 211 0.63 13.32 9.87
CA ILE A 211 0.80 12.27 10.89
C ILE A 211 -0.44 11.40 11.00
N ILE A 212 -1.61 12.03 11.00
CA ILE A 212 -2.88 11.31 10.97
C ILE A 212 -2.97 10.46 9.70
N ALA A 213 -2.52 11.01 8.58
CA ALA A 213 -2.46 10.31 7.30
C ALA A 213 -1.51 9.09 7.35
N LEU A 214 -0.32 9.28 7.92
CA LEU A 214 0.70 8.24 8.07
C LEU A 214 0.22 7.04 8.90
N VAL A 215 -0.58 7.27 9.95
CA VAL A 215 -1.01 6.21 10.87
C VAL A 215 -2.42 5.74 10.56
N ILE A 216 -3.39 6.66 10.49
CA ILE A 216 -4.82 6.32 10.41
C ILE A 216 -5.28 6.09 8.98
N ALA A 217 -4.99 7.03 8.06
CA ALA A 217 -5.39 6.85 6.68
C ALA A 217 -4.67 5.64 6.06
N ALA A 218 -3.37 5.49 6.30
CA ALA A 218 -2.57 4.38 5.83
C ALA A 218 -3.13 3.02 6.30
N ALA A 219 -3.41 2.87 7.59
CA ALA A 219 -4.00 1.63 8.10
C ALA A 219 -5.38 1.35 7.50
N ALA A 220 -6.22 2.40 7.33
CA ALA A 220 -7.57 2.27 6.78
C ALA A 220 -7.56 1.85 5.30
N THR A 221 -6.64 2.38 4.49
CA THR A 221 -6.53 2.06 3.06
C THR A 221 -5.86 0.72 2.81
N SER A 222 -4.96 0.25 3.69
CA SER A 222 -4.29 -1.05 3.58
C SER A 222 -5.13 -2.25 4.07
N VAL A 223 -6.37 -2.03 4.53
CA VAL A 223 -7.30 -3.12 4.88
C VAL A 223 -7.54 -4.06 3.70
N PRO A 224 -7.83 -3.59 2.46
CA PRO A 224 -8.03 -4.48 1.30
C PRO A 224 -6.82 -5.35 0.99
N ASP A 225 -5.60 -4.79 1.03
CA ASP A 225 -4.35 -5.52 0.81
C ASP A 225 -4.19 -6.67 1.82
N THR A 226 -4.50 -6.39 3.09
CA THR A 226 -4.44 -7.38 4.16
C THR A 226 -5.40 -8.54 3.90
N PHE A 227 -6.65 -8.24 3.59
CA PHE A 227 -7.66 -9.28 3.35
C PHE A 227 -7.34 -10.12 2.11
N LEU A 228 -6.83 -9.50 1.04
CA LEU A 228 -6.42 -10.18 -0.17
C LEU A 228 -5.26 -11.13 0.10
N SER A 229 -4.18 -10.65 0.72
CA SER A 229 -3.00 -11.46 1.06
C SER A 229 -3.33 -12.59 2.04
N VAL A 230 -4.17 -12.34 3.06
CA VAL A 230 -4.63 -13.37 4.00
C VAL A 230 -5.46 -14.43 3.29
N ARG A 231 -6.36 -14.03 2.37
CA ARG A 231 -7.17 -14.95 1.58
C ARG A 231 -6.30 -15.85 0.73
N ASP A 232 -5.34 -15.28 0.00
CA ASP A 232 -4.44 -16.02 -0.88
C ASP A 232 -3.55 -16.99 -0.08
N ALA A 233 -3.00 -16.54 1.06
CA ALA A 233 -2.24 -17.41 1.95
C ALA A 233 -3.09 -18.57 2.52
N ARG A 234 -4.35 -18.33 2.87
CA ARG A 234 -5.28 -19.39 3.32
C ARG A 234 -5.61 -20.41 2.24
N GLN A 235 -5.53 -20.03 0.99
CA GLN A 235 -5.71 -20.90 -0.17
C GLN A 235 -4.42 -21.63 -0.57
N GLY A 236 -3.31 -21.41 0.14
CA GLY A 236 -1.99 -21.98 -0.19
C GLY A 236 -1.24 -21.21 -1.28
N LYS A 237 -1.75 -20.08 -1.74
CA LYS A 237 -1.12 -19.17 -2.73
C LYS A 237 -0.16 -18.20 -2.02
N THR A 238 0.84 -18.75 -1.31
CA THR A 238 1.76 -17.97 -0.46
C THR A 238 2.55 -16.96 -1.26
N ASP A 239 3.00 -17.35 -2.46
CA ASP A 239 3.78 -16.48 -3.35
C ASP A 239 2.95 -15.28 -3.84
N ASP A 240 1.68 -15.48 -4.18
CA ASP A 240 0.76 -14.38 -4.51
C ASP A 240 0.57 -13.43 -3.33
N ALA A 241 0.39 -13.98 -2.13
CA ALA A 241 0.17 -13.19 -0.92
C ALA A 241 1.38 -12.31 -0.55
N ILE A 242 2.60 -12.86 -0.63
CA ILE A 242 3.84 -12.13 -0.36
C ILE A 242 4.10 -11.09 -1.45
N SER A 243 3.99 -11.51 -2.72
CA SER A 243 4.21 -10.59 -3.86
C SER A 243 3.15 -9.49 -3.93
N ASN A 244 1.92 -9.73 -3.43
CA ASN A 244 0.93 -8.67 -3.27
C ASN A 244 1.42 -7.59 -2.29
N ALA A 245 1.93 -7.95 -1.11
CA ALA A 245 2.40 -6.99 -0.13
C ALA A 245 3.54 -6.09 -0.65
N PHE A 246 4.52 -6.66 -1.37
CA PHE A 246 5.61 -5.89 -1.97
C PHE A 246 5.15 -5.12 -3.23
N GLY A 247 4.33 -5.75 -4.07
CA GLY A 247 3.81 -5.16 -5.30
C GLY A 247 2.90 -3.96 -5.04
N SER A 248 2.05 -4.04 -4.00
CA SER A 248 1.25 -2.92 -3.51
C SER A 248 2.15 -1.74 -3.13
N ASN A 249 3.21 -1.97 -2.35
CA ASN A 249 4.15 -0.91 -2.00
C ASN A 249 4.83 -0.28 -3.21
N ILE A 250 5.22 -1.07 -4.23
CA ILE A 250 5.82 -0.54 -5.45
C ILE A 250 4.79 0.28 -6.24
N PHE A 251 3.53 -0.20 -6.33
CA PHE A 251 2.44 0.56 -6.94
C PHE A 251 2.19 1.87 -6.20
N ASP A 252 2.09 1.82 -4.89
CA ASP A 252 1.82 2.98 -4.03
C ASP A 252 2.88 4.05 -4.23
N LEU A 253 4.15 3.69 -4.14
CA LEU A 253 5.27 4.61 -4.31
C LEU A 253 5.37 5.17 -5.73
N CYS A 254 5.12 4.35 -6.75
CA CYS A 254 5.30 4.75 -8.13
C CYS A 254 4.06 5.40 -8.74
N ILE A 255 2.86 4.89 -8.43
CA ILE A 255 1.62 5.32 -9.07
C ILE A 255 0.79 6.20 -8.13
N ALA A 256 0.60 5.78 -6.86
CA ALA A 256 -0.21 6.57 -5.95
C ALA A 256 0.45 7.90 -5.55
N ILE A 257 1.78 8.02 -5.63
CA ILE A 257 2.51 9.30 -5.55
C ILE A 257 2.72 9.88 -6.95
N GLY A 258 3.21 9.08 -7.90
CA GLY A 258 3.69 9.55 -9.20
C GLY A 258 2.60 10.14 -10.07
N LEU A 259 1.42 9.50 -10.16
CA LEU A 259 0.33 9.98 -11.02
C LEU A 259 -0.29 11.30 -10.52
N PRO A 260 -0.63 11.47 -9.22
CA PRO A 260 -1.10 12.76 -8.71
C PRO A 260 -0.05 13.87 -8.89
N LEU A 261 1.23 13.58 -8.60
CA LEU A 261 2.32 14.53 -8.80
C LEU A 261 2.46 14.95 -10.27
N PHE A 262 2.38 13.98 -11.19
CA PHE A 262 2.45 14.25 -12.63
C PHE A 262 1.33 15.18 -13.09
N ILE A 263 0.08 14.84 -12.72
CA ILE A 263 -1.09 15.64 -13.11
C ILE A 263 -1.03 17.03 -12.46
N TYR A 264 -0.75 17.10 -11.16
CA TYR A 264 -0.68 18.36 -10.43
C TYR A 264 0.41 19.27 -11.00
N GLY A 265 1.61 18.72 -11.19
CA GLY A 265 2.75 19.48 -11.72
C GLY A 265 2.53 20.01 -13.13
N LEU A 266 1.75 19.30 -13.97
CA LEU A 266 1.35 19.82 -15.29
C LEU A 266 0.31 20.95 -15.22
N LEU A 267 -0.60 20.92 -14.24
CA LEU A 267 -1.72 21.85 -14.14
C LEU A 267 -1.41 23.07 -13.27
N LYS A 268 -0.64 22.91 -12.22
CA LYS A 268 -0.41 23.90 -11.16
C LYS A 268 1.06 24.31 -11.00
N GLY A 269 1.99 23.52 -11.55
CA GLY A 269 3.41 23.72 -11.40
C GLY A 269 4.04 22.87 -10.29
N ASP A 270 5.30 23.18 -9.99
CA ASP A 270 6.10 22.40 -9.04
C ASP A 270 5.65 22.63 -7.59
N ILE A 271 5.78 21.59 -6.76
CA ILE A 271 5.54 21.65 -5.32
C ILE A 271 6.90 21.83 -4.64
N VAL A 272 7.04 22.89 -3.86
CA VAL A 272 8.25 23.19 -3.08
C VAL A 272 7.95 22.99 -1.61
N LEU A 273 8.74 22.16 -0.95
CA LEU A 273 8.63 21.88 0.49
C LEU A 273 9.56 22.80 1.28
N GLY A 274 9.09 23.27 2.44
CA GLY A 274 9.94 23.99 3.39
C GLY A 274 10.99 23.07 4.04
N GLU A 275 12.13 23.61 4.48
CA GLU A 275 13.24 22.84 5.06
C GLU A 275 12.80 21.94 6.21
N SER A 276 11.97 22.44 7.14
CA SER A 276 11.47 21.64 8.27
C SER A 276 10.63 20.43 7.84
N VAL A 277 9.87 20.56 6.75
CA VAL A 277 9.07 19.46 6.19
C VAL A 277 9.98 18.43 5.51
N VAL A 278 11.02 18.91 4.79
CA VAL A 278 12.03 18.04 4.17
C VAL A 278 12.75 17.22 5.24
N ASP A 279 13.17 17.83 6.35
CA ASP A 279 13.87 17.17 7.45
C ASP A 279 12.97 16.09 8.10
N SER A 280 11.74 16.44 8.41
CA SER A 280 10.78 15.48 9.00
C SER A 280 10.50 14.32 8.06
N LEU A 281 10.18 14.62 6.79
CA LEU A 281 9.83 13.62 5.79
C LEU A 281 11.03 12.72 5.45
N SER A 282 12.24 13.27 5.35
CA SER A 282 13.46 12.50 5.10
C SER A 282 13.78 11.55 6.25
N THR A 283 13.56 11.96 7.50
CA THR A 283 13.75 11.13 8.69
C THR A 283 12.77 9.95 8.68
N ILE A 284 11.47 10.20 8.45
CA ILE A 284 10.45 9.15 8.34
C ILE A 284 10.79 8.19 7.20
N TRP A 285 11.30 8.72 6.08
CA TRP A 285 11.64 7.91 4.92
C TRP A 285 12.85 7.00 5.16
N LEU A 286 13.87 7.47 5.88
CA LEU A 286 15.01 6.64 6.31
C LEU A 286 14.55 5.49 7.23
N VAL A 287 13.64 5.78 8.17
CA VAL A 287 13.04 4.74 9.03
C VAL A 287 12.28 3.72 8.19
N LEU A 288 11.46 4.18 7.22
CA LEU A 288 10.74 3.32 6.29
C LEU A 288 11.69 2.40 5.51
N MET A 289 12.79 2.93 4.95
CA MET A 289 13.79 2.15 4.24
C MET A 289 14.44 1.09 5.14
N GLY A 290 14.83 1.48 6.34
CA GLY A 290 15.40 0.56 7.35
C GLY A 290 14.44 -0.57 7.70
N MET A 291 13.18 -0.24 7.91
CA MET A 291 12.14 -1.23 8.17
C MET A 291 11.91 -2.16 6.97
N THR A 292 11.87 -1.63 5.76
CA THR A 292 11.76 -2.44 4.53
C THR A 292 12.92 -3.44 4.42
N ILE A 293 14.17 -3.01 4.71
CA ILE A 293 15.34 -3.89 4.74
C ILE A 293 15.14 -5.02 5.78
N ILE A 294 14.70 -4.67 6.98
CA ILE A 294 14.44 -5.67 8.04
C ILE A 294 13.38 -6.69 7.58
N SER A 295 12.28 -6.22 6.99
CA SER A 295 11.22 -7.11 6.49
C SER A 295 11.76 -8.08 5.42
N ILE A 296 12.52 -7.57 4.44
CA ILE A 296 13.14 -8.38 3.39
C ILE A 296 14.09 -9.42 4.01
N LEU A 297 14.97 -9.01 4.94
CA LEU A 297 15.92 -9.91 5.58
C LEU A 297 15.21 -11.01 6.39
N VAL A 298 14.21 -10.66 7.20
CA VAL A 298 13.44 -11.64 7.96
C VAL A 298 12.76 -12.65 7.02
N MET A 299 12.10 -12.18 5.95
CA MET A 299 11.44 -13.08 5.00
C MET A 299 12.43 -13.91 4.19
N TYR A 300 13.55 -13.34 3.77
CA TYR A 300 14.56 -14.04 2.96
C TYR A 300 15.32 -15.12 3.73
N PHE A 301 15.73 -14.83 4.96
CA PHE A 301 16.51 -15.79 5.77
C PHE A 301 15.65 -16.81 6.50
N SER A 302 14.37 -16.55 6.73
CA SER A 302 13.46 -17.51 7.36
C SER A 302 13.13 -18.66 6.40
N ARG A 303 13.45 -19.90 6.81
CA ARG A 303 13.03 -21.11 6.05
C ARG A 303 11.56 -21.41 6.21
N THR A 304 11.01 -21.06 7.37
CA THR A 304 9.60 -21.24 7.72
C THR A 304 9.16 -20.00 8.46
N LEU A 305 8.02 -19.46 8.08
CA LEU A 305 7.39 -18.34 8.78
C LEU A 305 6.43 -18.91 9.82
N ASN A 306 6.74 -18.71 11.09
CA ASN A 306 6.01 -19.24 12.23
C ASN A 306 5.44 -18.09 13.09
N ILE A 307 4.77 -18.45 14.19
CA ILE A 307 4.12 -17.46 15.07
C ILE A 307 5.10 -16.44 15.66
N LEU A 308 6.37 -16.81 15.87
CA LEU A 308 7.37 -15.88 16.39
C LEU A 308 7.65 -14.75 15.40
N GLN A 309 7.80 -15.07 14.11
CA GLN A 309 7.94 -14.05 13.07
C GLN A 309 6.68 -13.18 12.97
N SER A 310 5.48 -13.76 13.12
CA SER A 310 4.24 -12.98 13.16
C SER A 310 4.25 -11.94 14.29
N ILE A 311 4.65 -12.35 15.50
CA ILE A 311 4.73 -11.44 16.65
C ILE A 311 5.78 -10.35 16.38
N ILE A 312 6.96 -10.73 15.88
CA ILE A 312 8.04 -9.79 15.51
C ILE A 312 7.51 -8.76 14.52
N PHE A 313 6.90 -9.18 13.42
CA PHE A 313 6.36 -8.27 12.41
C PHE A 313 5.34 -7.29 13.00
N ILE A 314 4.34 -7.77 13.73
CA ILE A 314 3.32 -6.92 14.34
C ILE A 314 3.94 -5.95 15.37
N SER A 315 4.91 -6.42 16.17
CA SER A 315 5.59 -5.57 17.15
C SER A 315 6.38 -4.45 16.49
N PHE A 316 7.06 -4.69 15.38
CA PHE A 316 7.79 -3.64 14.63
C PHE A 316 6.85 -2.54 14.12
N TYR A 317 5.64 -2.89 13.70
CA TYR A 317 4.65 -1.87 13.31
C TYR A 317 4.28 -0.96 14.48
N PHE A 318 4.02 -1.52 15.67
CA PHE A 318 3.72 -0.71 16.85
C PHE A 318 4.91 0.14 17.31
N VAL A 319 6.14 -0.38 17.17
CA VAL A 319 7.35 0.41 17.43
C VAL A 319 7.44 1.59 16.45
N PHE A 320 7.14 1.38 15.17
CA PHE A 320 7.09 2.45 14.19
C PHE A 320 6.07 3.53 14.57
N VAL A 321 4.82 3.13 14.88
CA VAL A 321 3.78 4.08 15.29
C VAL A 321 4.20 4.86 16.55
N GLY A 322 4.78 4.17 17.54
CA GLY A 322 5.29 4.80 18.76
C GLY A 322 6.42 5.80 18.47
N LEU A 323 7.33 5.46 17.54
CA LEU A 323 8.43 6.32 17.14
C LEU A 323 7.93 7.58 16.41
N VAL A 324 6.96 7.44 15.51
CA VAL A 324 6.34 8.58 14.80
C VAL A 324 5.70 9.53 15.80
N ILE A 325 4.92 9.01 16.75
CA ILE A 325 4.29 9.81 17.79
C ILE A 325 5.34 10.51 18.67
N PHE A 326 6.41 9.80 19.05
CA PHE A 326 7.50 10.36 19.86
C PHE A 326 8.25 11.49 19.16
N LEU A 327 8.50 11.36 17.86
CA LEU A 327 9.20 12.41 17.07
C LEU A 327 8.37 13.68 16.95
N GLU A 328 7.04 13.59 16.99
CA GLU A 328 6.15 14.75 16.88
C GLU A 328 5.90 15.46 18.20
N PHE A 329 6.01 14.76 19.33
CA PHE A 329 5.94 15.35 20.66
C PHE A 329 7.34 15.36 21.33
N PRO A 330 8.32 16.14 20.82
CA PRO A 330 9.55 16.34 21.56
C PRO A 330 9.19 17.08 22.84
N ASN A 331 9.57 16.50 24.01
CA ASN A 331 9.35 17.06 25.36
C ASN A 331 9.84 18.48 25.49
#